data_55810f8bab5e6510c1f74a4d737f85a0
#
_entry.id   55810f8bab5e6510c1f74a4d737f85a0
#
_cell.length_a   1.000
_cell.length_b   1.000
_cell.length_c   1.000
_cell.angle_alpha   90.00
_cell.angle_beta   90.00
_cell.angle_gamma   90.00
#
_symmetry.space_group_name_H-M   'P 1'
#
loop_
_entity.id
_entity.type
_entity.pdbx_description
1 polymer ?
#
loop_
_entity_poly.entity_id
_entity_poly.type
_entity_poly.pdbx_seq_one_letter_code
_entity_poly.pdbx_strand_id
1 'polypeptide(L)'
;MPVPIIDLNDQRFRADRYGYIAELRAQASYARTPDGAVVFFDQADVMEVLRCVDFQFAFNRIDATKSPYLARAIEHELLNMHGDAHKRLSRLLKKALRDRVVEGMRRKIADIVAELVAGLPADGPVDFCGAFADPLPARVLGPVFGIAYEQAEGLNEWIRIGGRKIDALQSGVGIAEVEDANRRIHDYLRDLLAQRRGNPGDDLFSEMMQVEIDGDRIGAEELVFLSGELASAGVDTTRAQLPLILNAFLESAGMGQASCRPGTRRACRG
;
A
#
# COMPACT_ATOMS: atom_id res chain seq x y z
N MET A 1 18.10 -33.79 -6.48
CA MET A 1 17.37 -33.91 -5.21
C MET A 1 15.92 -33.54 -5.47
N PRO A 2 14.93 -34.11 -4.76
CA PRO A 2 13.56 -33.65 -4.88
C PRO A 2 13.47 -32.20 -4.43
N VAL A 3 12.61 -31.41 -5.09
CA VAL A 3 12.35 -30.01 -4.71
C VAL A 3 11.70 -30.00 -3.33
N PRO A 4 12.22 -29.21 -2.37
CA PRO A 4 11.65 -29.13 -1.04
C PRO A 4 10.24 -28.54 -1.07
N ILE A 5 9.43 -28.90 -0.08
CA ILE A 5 8.09 -28.32 0.13
C ILE A 5 8.20 -27.25 1.21
N ILE A 6 7.63 -26.08 0.93
CA ILE A 6 7.44 -24.99 1.90
C ILE A 6 5.96 -24.90 2.26
N ASP A 7 5.63 -25.14 3.51
CA ASP A 7 4.28 -24.92 4.04
C ASP A 7 4.26 -23.64 4.89
N LEU A 8 3.60 -22.60 4.40
CA LEU A 8 3.48 -21.32 5.09
C LEU A 8 2.61 -21.42 6.37
N ASN A 9 1.88 -22.52 6.56
CA ASN A 9 1.11 -22.83 7.77
C ASN A 9 1.89 -23.67 8.78
N ASP A 10 3.08 -24.16 8.45
CA ASP A 10 3.94 -24.92 9.38
C ASP A 10 4.26 -24.07 10.62
N GLN A 11 4.17 -24.69 11.80
CA GLN A 11 4.50 -24.02 13.07
C GLN A 11 5.94 -23.52 13.10
N ARG A 12 6.89 -24.21 12.46
CA ARG A 12 8.30 -23.79 12.35
C ARG A 12 8.41 -22.48 11.55
N PHE A 13 7.68 -22.35 10.45
CA PHE A 13 7.63 -21.12 9.67
C PHE A 13 7.07 -19.94 10.48
N ARG A 14 6.09 -20.18 11.35
CA ARG A 14 5.53 -19.15 12.23
C ARG A 14 6.44 -18.81 13.39
N ALA A 15 7.20 -19.76 13.92
CA ALA A 15 8.09 -19.58 15.06
C ALA A 15 9.41 -18.89 14.65
N ASP A 16 10.04 -19.37 13.57
CA ASP A 16 11.28 -18.84 13.01
C ASP A 16 11.26 -18.94 11.48
N ARG A 17 10.67 -17.95 10.85
CA ARG A 17 10.55 -17.85 9.38
C ARG A 17 11.91 -17.91 8.70
N TYR A 18 12.88 -17.17 9.23
CA TYR A 18 14.19 -17.03 8.60
C TYR A 18 15.03 -18.30 8.71
N GLY A 19 15.03 -18.96 9.86
CA GLY A 19 15.68 -20.25 10.05
C GLY A 19 15.07 -21.32 9.17
N TYR A 20 13.73 -21.41 9.11
CA TYR A 20 13.03 -22.36 8.26
C TYR A 20 13.33 -22.15 6.76
N ILE A 21 13.32 -20.91 6.28
CA ILE A 21 13.70 -20.62 4.89
C ILE A 21 15.17 -20.92 4.64
N ALA A 22 16.08 -20.65 5.58
CA ALA A 22 17.49 -20.94 5.44
C ALA A 22 17.76 -22.45 5.29
N GLU A 23 17.05 -23.30 6.03
CA GLU A 23 17.13 -24.74 5.91
C GLU A 23 16.70 -25.22 4.51
N LEU A 24 15.61 -24.67 3.96
CA LEU A 24 15.13 -25.04 2.63
C LEU A 24 16.09 -24.53 1.54
N ARG A 25 16.58 -23.29 1.68
CA ARG A 25 17.54 -22.68 0.78
C ARG A 25 18.86 -23.43 0.69
N ALA A 26 19.30 -24.07 1.77
CA ALA A 26 20.48 -24.94 1.76
C ALA A 26 20.28 -26.20 0.89
N GLN A 27 19.04 -26.58 0.58
CA GLN A 27 18.71 -27.76 -0.21
C GLN A 27 18.49 -27.44 -1.69
N ALA A 28 17.89 -26.29 -2.01
CA ALA A 28 17.57 -25.84 -3.37
C ALA A 28 17.37 -24.33 -3.45
N SER A 29 17.50 -23.72 -4.64
CA SER A 29 17.25 -22.30 -4.88
C SER A 29 15.76 -21.94 -4.87
N TYR A 30 14.87 -22.93 -4.88
CA TYR A 30 13.41 -22.73 -4.79
C TYR A 30 12.73 -23.90 -4.07
N ALA A 31 11.52 -23.69 -3.60
CA ALA A 31 10.64 -24.71 -3.05
C ALA A 31 9.26 -24.68 -3.73
N ARG A 32 8.44 -25.68 -3.47
CA ARG A 32 7.03 -25.69 -3.87
C ARG A 32 6.14 -25.65 -2.64
N THR A 33 5.04 -24.91 -2.76
CA THR A 33 3.95 -24.97 -1.77
C THR A 33 3.13 -26.26 -1.98
N PRO A 34 2.32 -26.70 -0.99
CA PRO A 34 1.45 -27.86 -1.15
C PRO A 34 0.45 -27.78 -2.32
N ASP A 35 0.03 -26.55 -2.67
CA ASP A 35 -0.86 -26.25 -3.80
C ASP A 35 -0.11 -26.07 -5.13
N GLY A 36 1.23 -26.25 -5.13
CA GLY A 36 2.06 -26.30 -6.32
C GLY A 36 2.67 -24.96 -6.76
N ALA A 37 2.47 -23.87 -6.02
CA ALA A 37 3.16 -22.60 -6.30
C ALA A 37 4.67 -22.75 -6.06
N VAL A 38 5.47 -21.93 -6.74
CA VAL A 38 6.93 -21.91 -6.61
C VAL A 38 7.37 -20.71 -5.80
N VAL A 39 8.22 -20.96 -4.80
CA VAL A 39 8.81 -19.92 -3.94
C VAL A 39 10.30 -19.87 -4.19
N PHE A 40 10.79 -18.78 -4.74
CA PHE A 40 12.21 -18.55 -4.98
C PHE A 40 12.89 -17.97 -3.75
N PHE A 41 14.09 -18.42 -3.45
CA PHE A 41 14.87 -18.00 -2.28
C PHE A 41 16.00 -17.04 -2.61
N ASP A 42 16.53 -17.09 -3.85
CA ASP A 42 17.65 -16.29 -4.25
C ASP A 42 17.22 -14.98 -4.91
N GLN A 43 17.86 -13.89 -4.51
CA GLN A 43 17.56 -12.56 -5.04
C GLN A 43 17.71 -12.48 -6.57
N ALA A 44 18.69 -13.19 -7.14
CA ALA A 44 18.92 -13.23 -8.58
C ALA A 44 17.70 -13.81 -9.31
N ASP A 45 17.22 -14.98 -8.86
CA ASP A 45 16.05 -15.66 -9.43
C ASP A 45 14.78 -14.81 -9.29
N VAL A 46 14.58 -14.20 -8.11
CA VAL A 46 13.44 -13.28 -7.86
C VAL A 46 13.49 -12.09 -8.81
N MET A 47 14.68 -11.49 -9.00
CA MET A 47 14.84 -10.34 -9.90
C MET A 47 14.67 -10.72 -11.37
N GLU A 48 15.03 -11.93 -11.76
CA GLU A 48 14.79 -12.46 -13.11
C GLU A 48 13.29 -12.61 -13.36
N VAL A 49 12.57 -13.27 -12.44
CA VAL A 49 11.10 -13.45 -12.53
C VAL A 49 10.38 -12.09 -12.59
N LEU A 50 10.75 -11.14 -11.71
CA LEU A 50 10.12 -9.80 -11.68
C LEU A 50 10.35 -8.97 -12.94
N ARG A 51 11.40 -9.26 -13.72
CA ARG A 51 11.71 -8.57 -14.98
C ARG A 51 11.18 -9.32 -16.21
N CYS A 52 10.82 -10.58 -16.05
CA CYS A 52 10.37 -11.42 -17.14
C CYS A 52 8.95 -11.01 -17.56
N VAL A 53 8.78 -10.69 -18.84
CA VAL A 53 7.48 -10.28 -19.40
C VAL A 53 6.47 -11.41 -19.52
N ASP A 54 6.93 -12.67 -19.43
CA ASP A 54 6.07 -13.85 -19.50
C ASP A 54 5.38 -14.15 -18.17
N PHE A 55 5.86 -13.56 -17.08
CA PHE A 55 5.20 -13.63 -15.77
C PHE A 55 4.28 -12.42 -15.60
N GLN A 56 3.08 -12.71 -15.15
CA GLN A 56 2.08 -11.68 -14.85
C GLN A 56 1.78 -11.71 -13.35
N PHE A 57 1.62 -10.53 -12.77
CA PHE A 57 1.11 -10.42 -11.41
C PHE A 57 -0.33 -10.95 -11.40
N ALA A 58 -0.57 -11.98 -10.60
CA ALA A 58 -1.90 -12.54 -10.41
C ALA A 58 -2.34 -12.27 -8.98
N PHE A 59 -3.05 -11.16 -8.77
CA PHE A 59 -3.76 -10.97 -7.53
C PHE A 59 -4.89 -12.00 -7.42
N ASN A 60 -5.14 -12.50 -6.21
CA ASN A 60 -6.14 -13.53 -5.94
C ASN A 60 -7.41 -13.32 -6.78
N ARG A 61 -7.84 -14.35 -7.49
CA ARG A 61 -9.11 -14.34 -8.21
C ARG A 61 -10.22 -14.14 -7.20
N ILE A 62 -10.87 -12.98 -7.25
CA ILE A 62 -12.04 -12.70 -6.43
C ILE A 62 -13.23 -13.41 -7.07
N ASP A 63 -13.98 -14.11 -6.23
CA ASP A 63 -15.27 -14.64 -6.64
C ASP A 63 -16.25 -13.47 -6.85
N ALA A 64 -16.44 -13.09 -8.12
CA ALA A 64 -17.32 -11.98 -8.51
C ALA A 64 -18.77 -12.19 -8.07
N THR A 65 -19.20 -13.42 -7.75
CA THR A 65 -20.54 -13.69 -7.23
C THR A 65 -20.68 -13.26 -5.77
N LYS A 66 -19.58 -13.28 -5.01
CA LYS A 66 -19.55 -12.91 -3.60
C LYS A 66 -19.17 -11.45 -3.37
N SER A 67 -18.32 -10.90 -4.22
CA SER A 67 -17.79 -9.53 -4.10
C SER A 67 -17.67 -8.88 -5.48
N PRO A 68 -18.78 -8.56 -6.13
CA PRO A 68 -18.78 -8.07 -7.50
C PRO A 68 -18.07 -6.71 -7.63
N TYR A 69 -18.16 -5.88 -6.61
CA TYR A 69 -17.51 -4.57 -6.63
C TYR A 69 -15.98 -4.69 -6.50
N LEU A 70 -15.48 -5.51 -5.56
CA LEU A 70 -14.04 -5.75 -5.42
C LEU A 70 -13.45 -6.42 -6.65
N ALA A 71 -14.16 -7.37 -7.26
CA ALA A 71 -13.73 -8.01 -8.50
C ALA A 71 -13.50 -6.97 -9.61
N ARG A 72 -14.47 -6.05 -9.80
CA ARG A 72 -14.34 -4.95 -10.76
C ARG A 72 -13.22 -3.97 -10.36
N ALA A 73 -13.10 -3.61 -9.08
CA ALA A 73 -12.09 -2.66 -8.62
C ALA A 73 -10.67 -3.17 -8.91
N ILE A 74 -10.41 -4.44 -8.62
CA ILE A 74 -9.11 -5.09 -8.87
C ILE A 74 -8.73 -5.07 -10.35
N GLU A 75 -9.68 -5.26 -11.27
CA GLU A 75 -9.42 -5.19 -12.72
C GLU A 75 -8.95 -3.79 -13.16
N HIS A 76 -9.30 -2.75 -12.42
CA HIS A 76 -8.94 -1.35 -12.71
C HIS A 76 -7.72 -0.85 -11.92
N GLU A 77 -7.19 -1.62 -10.98
CA GLU A 77 -5.97 -1.27 -10.24
C GLU A 77 -4.74 -1.38 -11.16
N LEU A 78 -3.90 -0.36 -11.16
CA LEU A 78 -2.66 -0.32 -11.95
C LEU A 78 -1.76 -1.53 -11.66
N LEU A 79 -1.72 -1.98 -10.40
CA LEU A 79 -0.97 -3.15 -9.95
C LEU A 79 -1.37 -4.45 -10.66
N ASN A 80 -2.63 -4.56 -11.09
CA ASN A 80 -3.18 -5.75 -11.76
C ASN A 80 -3.25 -5.62 -13.28
N MET A 81 -2.94 -4.44 -13.81
CA MET A 81 -2.89 -4.21 -15.25
C MET A 81 -1.61 -4.77 -15.86
N HIS A 82 -1.69 -5.16 -17.14
CA HIS A 82 -0.57 -5.70 -17.90
C HIS A 82 -0.46 -5.05 -19.28
N GLY A 83 0.67 -5.24 -19.94
CA GLY A 83 0.89 -4.84 -21.33
C GLY A 83 0.74 -3.33 -21.55
N ASP A 84 0.07 -2.95 -22.63
CA ASP A 84 0.00 -1.56 -23.08
C ASP A 84 -0.92 -0.69 -22.21
N ALA A 85 -1.96 -1.26 -21.60
CA ALA A 85 -2.81 -0.53 -20.65
C ALA A 85 -2.01 -0.07 -19.42
N HIS A 86 -1.21 -0.97 -18.82
CA HIS A 86 -0.32 -0.62 -17.71
C HIS A 86 0.71 0.44 -18.12
N LYS A 87 1.37 0.26 -19.28
CA LYS A 87 2.39 1.21 -19.78
C LYS A 87 1.80 2.60 -20.00
N ARG A 88 0.60 2.66 -20.58
CA ARG A 88 -0.12 3.89 -20.84
C ARG A 88 -0.42 4.64 -19.53
N LEU A 89 -1.12 4.00 -18.59
CA LEU A 89 -1.54 4.63 -17.35
C LEU A 89 -0.35 4.99 -16.44
N SER A 90 0.66 4.10 -16.36
CA SER A 90 1.93 4.40 -15.66
C SER A 90 2.66 5.63 -16.22
N ARG A 91 2.67 5.81 -17.56
CA ARG A 91 3.30 6.97 -18.21
C ARG A 91 2.59 8.27 -17.85
N LEU A 92 1.26 8.26 -17.87
CA LEU A 92 0.43 9.41 -17.47
C LEU A 92 0.64 9.75 -15.99
N LEU A 93 0.59 8.75 -15.10
CA LEU A 93 0.83 8.94 -13.67
C LEU A 93 2.23 9.50 -13.38
N LYS A 94 3.28 8.96 -14.01
CA LYS A 94 4.64 9.49 -13.86
C LYS A 94 4.76 10.94 -14.30
N LYS A 95 4.00 11.35 -15.32
CA LYS A 95 3.98 12.77 -15.75
C LYS A 95 3.23 13.65 -14.74
N ALA A 96 2.18 13.17 -14.10
CA ALA A 96 1.49 13.90 -13.03
C ALA A 96 2.38 14.06 -11.79
N LEU A 97 3.20 13.06 -11.45
CA LEU A 97 4.18 13.06 -10.34
C LEU A 97 5.50 13.79 -10.70
N ARG A 98 5.42 14.89 -11.45
CA ARG A 98 6.61 15.68 -11.82
C ARG A 98 7.20 16.43 -10.63
N ASP A 99 8.47 16.83 -10.77
CA ASP A 99 9.29 17.46 -9.71
C ASP A 99 8.59 18.61 -8.98
N ARG A 100 7.88 19.48 -9.71
CA ARG A 100 7.18 20.62 -9.11
C ARG A 100 6.11 20.19 -8.11
N VAL A 101 5.32 19.15 -8.44
CA VAL A 101 4.25 18.63 -7.56
C VAL A 101 4.86 17.97 -6.34
N VAL A 102 5.87 17.12 -6.56
CA VAL A 102 6.60 16.42 -5.49
C VAL A 102 7.26 17.43 -4.55
N GLU A 103 7.90 18.49 -5.05
CA GLU A 103 8.54 19.50 -4.22
C GLU A 103 7.53 20.35 -3.43
N GLY A 104 6.37 20.65 -4.02
CA GLY A 104 5.26 21.30 -3.31
C GLY A 104 4.73 20.45 -2.15
N MET A 105 4.62 19.15 -2.36
CA MET A 105 4.22 18.20 -1.30
C MET A 105 5.28 18.04 -0.22
N ARG A 106 6.57 18.03 -0.58
CA ARG A 106 7.68 17.90 0.38
C ARG A 106 7.61 18.92 1.51
N ARG A 107 7.32 20.18 1.19
CA ARG A 107 7.20 21.24 2.21
C ARG A 107 6.00 21.01 3.12
N LYS A 108 4.83 20.70 2.53
CA LYS A 108 3.62 20.39 3.31
C LYS A 108 3.82 19.18 4.23
N ILE A 109 4.51 18.14 3.76
CA ILE A 109 4.84 16.97 4.56
C ILE A 109 5.81 17.33 5.69
N ALA A 110 6.83 18.16 5.43
CA ALA A 110 7.76 18.61 6.45
C ALA A 110 7.06 19.38 7.59
N ASP A 111 6.09 20.22 7.27
CA ASP A 111 5.29 20.95 8.24
C ASP A 111 4.45 19.99 9.10
N ILE A 112 3.78 19.00 8.47
CA ILE A 112 3.04 17.94 9.18
C ILE A 112 3.94 17.15 10.13
N VAL A 113 5.14 16.77 9.66
CA VAL A 113 6.14 16.07 10.49
C VAL A 113 6.56 16.92 11.69
N ALA A 114 6.85 18.21 11.46
CA ALA A 114 7.23 19.13 12.54
C ALA A 114 6.13 19.26 13.61
N GLU A 115 4.87 19.39 13.19
CA GLU A 115 3.73 19.42 14.10
C GLU A 115 3.58 18.12 14.92
N LEU A 116 3.68 16.96 14.26
CA LEU A 116 3.58 15.68 14.95
C LEU A 116 4.72 15.48 15.95
N VAL A 117 5.95 15.85 15.57
CA VAL A 117 7.11 15.78 16.47
C VAL A 117 6.95 16.74 17.66
N ALA A 118 6.48 17.97 17.44
CA ALA A 118 6.22 18.94 18.50
C ALA A 118 5.11 18.48 19.48
N GLY A 119 4.21 17.63 19.02
CA GLY A 119 3.15 17.02 19.84
C GLY A 119 3.60 15.81 20.69
N LEU A 120 4.83 15.31 20.49
CA LEU A 120 5.33 14.19 21.28
C LEU A 120 5.71 14.66 22.70
N PRO A 121 5.50 13.83 23.74
CA PRO A 121 5.95 14.11 25.08
C PRO A 121 7.47 14.34 25.12
N ALA A 122 7.91 15.37 25.83
CA ALA A 122 9.34 15.66 25.99
C ALA A 122 10.07 14.59 26.81
N ASP A 123 9.37 13.96 27.75
CA ASP A 123 9.91 12.99 28.68
C ASP A 123 9.06 11.72 28.73
N GLY A 124 9.73 10.58 28.99
CA GLY A 124 9.09 9.29 29.17
C GLY A 124 8.85 8.49 27.89
N PRO A 125 8.22 7.32 28.01
CA PRO A 125 7.96 6.44 26.86
C PRO A 125 6.85 7.01 25.97
N VAL A 126 7.04 6.91 24.66
CA VAL A 126 6.10 7.37 23.63
C VAL A 126 5.56 6.18 22.85
N ASP A 127 4.25 6.13 22.65
CA ASP A 127 3.63 5.26 21.63
C ASP A 127 3.86 5.89 20.24
N PHE A 128 4.99 5.58 19.63
CA PHE A 128 5.38 6.12 18.33
C PHE A 128 4.38 5.75 17.23
N CYS A 129 3.78 4.55 17.29
CA CYS A 129 2.79 4.13 16.30
C CYS A 129 1.56 5.05 16.36
N GLY A 130 0.95 5.18 17.53
CA GLY A 130 -0.26 5.99 17.68
C GLY A 130 -0.04 7.50 17.59
N ALA A 131 1.13 7.99 18.04
CA ALA A 131 1.41 9.42 18.07
C ALA A 131 2.03 9.97 16.76
N PHE A 132 2.67 9.13 15.96
CA PHE A 132 3.39 9.59 14.77
C PHE A 132 3.12 8.73 13.52
N ALA A 133 3.35 7.40 13.58
CA ALA A 133 3.34 6.56 12.38
C ALA A 133 1.95 6.40 11.76
N ASP A 134 0.91 6.30 12.56
CA ASP A 134 -0.48 6.21 12.10
C ASP A 134 -1.02 7.56 11.58
N PRO A 135 -0.86 8.70 12.30
CA PRO A 135 -1.39 9.98 11.85
C PRO A 135 -0.63 10.60 10.67
N LEU A 136 0.67 10.35 10.50
CA LEU A 136 1.44 10.99 9.44
C LEU A 136 0.89 10.72 8.03
N PRO A 137 0.75 9.47 7.56
CA PRO A 137 0.23 9.20 6.22
C PRO A 137 -1.23 9.66 6.06
N ALA A 138 -2.05 9.58 7.10
CA ALA A 138 -3.42 10.09 7.08
C ALA A 138 -3.45 11.61 6.81
N ARG A 139 -2.62 12.39 7.50
CA ARG A 139 -2.53 13.85 7.29
C ARG A 139 -2.00 14.21 5.90
N VAL A 140 -1.13 13.39 5.32
CA VAL A 140 -0.58 13.59 3.97
C VAL A 140 -1.65 13.45 2.88
N LEU A 141 -2.73 12.69 3.12
CA LEU A 141 -3.87 12.62 2.17
C LEU A 141 -4.46 14.01 1.88
N GLY A 142 -4.50 14.91 2.87
CA GLY A 142 -4.97 16.28 2.69
C GLY A 142 -4.27 17.01 1.54
N PRO A 143 -2.94 17.20 1.60
CA PRO A 143 -2.15 17.78 0.51
C PRO A 143 -2.23 17.01 -0.81
N VAL A 144 -2.33 15.68 -0.79
CA VAL A 144 -2.40 14.84 -2.01
C VAL A 144 -3.69 15.08 -2.78
N PHE A 145 -4.83 15.14 -2.08
CA PHE A 145 -6.14 15.29 -2.67
C PHE A 145 -6.70 16.73 -2.62
N GLY A 146 -5.96 17.66 -2.02
CA GLY A 146 -6.42 19.04 -1.83
C GLY A 146 -7.66 19.14 -0.95
N ILE A 147 -7.77 18.30 0.08
CA ILE A 147 -8.92 18.20 0.99
C ILE A 147 -8.56 18.64 2.41
N ALA A 148 -9.57 19.04 3.19
CA ALA A 148 -9.38 19.37 4.60
C ALA A 148 -8.97 18.15 5.44
N TYR A 149 -8.37 18.40 6.61
CA TYR A 149 -7.87 17.34 7.48
C TYR A 149 -8.98 16.36 7.91
N GLU A 150 -10.16 16.89 8.28
CA GLU A 150 -11.29 16.09 8.71
C GLU A 150 -11.80 15.13 7.62
N GLN A 151 -11.74 15.56 6.37
CA GLN A 151 -12.09 14.74 5.21
C GLN A 151 -11.02 13.66 4.98
N ALA A 152 -9.73 14.02 5.13
CA ALA A 152 -8.61 13.10 5.01
C ALA A 152 -8.67 12.00 6.09
N GLU A 153 -9.09 12.35 7.31
CA GLU A 153 -9.27 11.40 8.41
C GLU A 153 -10.39 10.40 8.13
N GLY A 154 -11.53 10.85 7.62
CA GLY A 154 -12.62 9.97 7.17
C GLY A 154 -12.19 9.03 6.04
N LEU A 155 -11.46 9.55 5.05
CA LEU A 155 -10.91 8.74 3.96
C LEU A 155 -9.90 7.70 4.48
N ASN A 156 -9.02 8.09 5.41
CA ASN A 156 -8.05 7.19 6.04
C ASN A 156 -8.71 6.02 6.79
N GLU A 157 -9.85 6.25 7.45
CA GLU A 157 -10.57 5.16 8.12
C GLU A 157 -11.06 4.11 7.11
N TRP A 158 -11.60 4.52 5.97
CA TRP A 158 -12.00 3.58 4.91
C TRP A 158 -10.80 2.88 4.29
N ILE A 159 -9.66 3.60 4.08
CA ILE A 159 -8.41 3.00 3.60
C ILE A 159 -7.92 1.92 4.56
N ARG A 160 -7.97 2.17 5.87
CA ARG A 160 -7.55 1.21 6.90
C ARG A 160 -8.40 -0.06 6.90
N ILE A 161 -9.70 0.07 6.63
CA ILE A 161 -10.59 -1.09 6.46
C ILE A 161 -10.31 -1.80 5.14
N GLY A 162 -10.24 -1.03 4.04
CA GLY A 162 -10.00 -1.53 2.69
C GLY A 162 -8.64 -2.22 2.53
N GLY A 163 -7.62 -1.79 3.27
CA GLY A 163 -6.28 -2.37 3.28
C GLY A 163 -6.24 -3.83 3.78
N ARG A 164 -7.28 -4.28 4.51
CA ARG A 164 -7.44 -5.70 4.90
C ARG A 164 -7.91 -6.61 3.76
N LYS A 165 -7.93 -6.10 2.53
CA LYS A 165 -8.46 -6.81 1.34
C LYS A 165 -7.82 -8.19 1.16
N ILE A 166 -6.50 -8.29 1.28
CA ILE A 166 -5.79 -9.56 1.11
C ILE A 166 -6.21 -10.57 2.19
N ASP A 167 -6.19 -10.17 3.45
CA ASP A 167 -6.57 -11.02 4.57
C ASP A 167 -8.04 -11.47 4.46
N ALA A 168 -8.94 -10.57 4.10
CA ALA A 168 -10.35 -10.86 3.92
C ALA A 168 -10.58 -11.86 2.78
N LEU A 169 -9.86 -11.72 1.67
CA LEU A 169 -9.96 -12.63 0.53
C LEU A 169 -9.41 -14.03 0.85
N GLN A 170 -8.33 -14.12 1.63
CA GLN A 170 -7.72 -15.39 2.02
C GLN A 170 -8.53 -16.13 3.10
N SER A 171 -9.05 -15.39 4.08
CA SER A 171 -9.78 -15.97 5.21
C SER A 171 -11.29 -16.13 4.96
N GLY A 172 -11.84 -15.40 4.01
CA GLY A 172 -13.29 -15.27 3.80
C GLY A 172 -14.00 -14.40 4.85
N VAL A 173 -13.25 -13.79 5.79
CA VAL A 173 -13.80 -12.99 6.90
C VAL A 173 -13.73 -11.51 6.60
N GLY A 174 -14.85 -10.78 6.79
CA GLY A 174 -14.89 -9.33 6.64
C GLY A 174 -14.91 -8.83 5.20
N ILE A 175 -15.16 -9.67 4.20
CA ILE A 175 -15.19 -9.29 2.78
C ILE A 175 -16.20 -8.18 2.52
N ALA A 176 -17.41 -8.27 3.08
CA ALA A 176 -18.45 -7.27 2.87
C ALA A 176 -18.06 -5.88 3.43
N GLU A 177 -17.40 -5.86 4.60
CA GLU A 177 -16.89 -4.63 5.21
C GLU A 177 -15.79 -3.99 4.35
N VAL A 178 -14.88 -4.80 3.84
CA VAL A 178 -13.80 -4.36 2.93
C VAL A 178 -14.36 -3.86 1.60
N GLU A 179 -15.35 -4.55 1.04
CA GLU A 179 -16.03 -4.11 -0.18
C GLU A 179 -16.74 -2.78 0.00
N ASP A 180 -17.47 -2.59 1.12
CA ASP A 180 -18.13 -1.33 1.44
C ASP A 180 -17.13 -0.18 1.61
N ALA A 181 -16.03 -0.41 2.31
CA ALA A 181 -14.98 0.58 2.48
C ALA A 181 -14.36 1.01 1.15
N ASN A 182 -14.02 0.07 0.26
CA ASN A 182 -13.49 0.38 -1.07
C ASN A 182 -14.52 1.14 -1.93
N ARG A 183 -15.81 0.80 -1.83
CA ARG A 183 -16.88 1.54 -2.50
C ARG A 183 -16.93 2.98 -2.02
N ARG A 184 -16.91 3.22 -0.71
CA ARG A 184 -16.92 4.57 -0.12
C ARG A 184 -15.72 5.40 -0.54
N ILE A 185 -14.52 4.81 -0.60
CA ILE A 185 -13.32 5.49 -1.13
C ILE A 185 -13.58 5.97 -2.56
N HIS A 186 -14.06 5.09 -3.42
CA HIS A 186 -14.27 5.44 -4.83
C HIS A 186 -15.44 6.40 -5.03
N ASP A 187 -16.51 6.29 -4.27
CA ASP A 187 -17.64 7.23 -4.32
C ASP A 187 -17.18 8.64 -3.88
N TYR A 188 -16.44 8.73 -2.79
CA TYR A 188 -15.83 9.99 -2.34
C TYR A 188 -14.94 10.61 -3.43
N LEU A 189 -14.10 9.81 -4.08
CA LEU A 189 -13.21 10.28 -5.14
C LEU A 189 -13.99 10.71 -6.41
N ARG A 190 -15.12 10.08 -6.73
CA ARG A 190 -16.03 10.53 -7.80
C ARG A 190 -16.63 11.90 -7.49
N ASP A 191 -17.08 12.10 -6.25
CA ASP A 191 -17.64 13.37 -5.80
C ASP A 191 -16.56 14.46 -5.83
N LEU A 192 -15.35 14.16 -5.37
CA LEU A 192 -14.21 15.07 -5.45
C LEU A 192 -13.86 15.43 -6.89
N LEU A 193 -13.86 14.45 -7.80
CA LEU A 193 -13.65 14.68 -9.23
C LEU A 193 -14.71 15.63 -9.81
N ALA A 194 -15.98 15.42 -9.45
CA ALA A 194 -17.07 16.28 -9.90
C ALA A 194 -16.91 17.74 -9.40
N GLN A 195 -16.51 17.91 -8.14
CA GLN A 195 -16.25 19.23 -7.53
C GLN A 195 -15.06 19.95 -8.16
N ARG A 196 -14.02 19.21 -8.59
CA ARG A 196 -12.79 19.77 -9.18
C ARG A 196 -12.89 20.05 -10.66
N ARG A 197 -13.91 19.54 -11.36
CA ARG A 197 -14.17 19.87 -12.77
C ARG A 197 -14.38 21.39 -12.93
N GLY A 198 -13.49 22.03 -13.68
CA GLY A 198 -13.54 23.48 -13.93
C GLY A 198 -12.86 24.37 -12.86
N ASN A 199 -12.47 23.79 -11.71
CA ASN A 199 -11.73 24.50 -10.67
C ASN A 199 -10.68 23.59 -10.03
N PRO A 200 -9.63 23.17 -10.75
CA PRO A 200 -8.57 22.32 -10.22
C PRO A 200 -7.77 23.03 -9.13
N GLY A 201 -7.35 22.28 -8.11
CA GLY A 201 -6.48 22.75 -7.03
C GLY A 201 -4.99 22.65 -7.38
N ASP A 202 -4.14 23.05 -6.42
CA ASP A 202 -2.68 22.83 -6.47
C ASP A 202 -2.33 21.55 -5.66
N ASP A 203 -2.78 20.42 -6.16
CA ASP A 203 -2.65 19.10 -5.54
C ASP A 203 -2.43 18.02 -6.60
N LEU A 204 -1.99 16.82 -6.17
CA LEU A 204 -1.70 15.70 -7.08
C LEU A 204 -2.95 15.21 -7.81
N PHE A 205 -4.10 15.17 -7.13
CA PHE A 205 -5.35 14.73 -7.75
C PHE A 205 -5.75 15.61 -8.92
N SER A 206 -5.65 16.95 -8.75
CA SER A 206 -5.90 17.93 -9.79
C SER A 206 -4.88 17.84 -10.94
N GLU A 207 -3.61 17.56 -10.67
CA GLU A 207 -2.61 17.30 -11.71
C GLU A 207 -2.94 16.04 -12.52
N MET A 208 -3.37 14.94 -11.87
CA MET A 208 -3.79 13.72 -12.57
C MET A 208 -5.00 13.96 -13.47
N MET A 209 -5.94 14.84 -13.08
CA MET A 209 -7.07 15.24 -13.90
C MET A 209 -6.67 15.96 -15.19
N GLN A 210 -5.55 16.69 -15.15
CA GLN A 210 -5.11 17.57 -16.23
C GLN A 210 -4.03 16.98 -17.12
N VAL A 211 -3.38 15.89 -16.66
CA VAL A 211 -2.26 15.30 -17.39
C VAL A 211 -2.70 14.79 -18.75
N GLU A 212 -1.93 15.15 -19.78
CA GLU A 212 -2.15 14.73 -21.17
C GLU A 212 -0.81 14.42 -21.84
N ILE A 213 -0.76 13.33 -22.60
CA ILE A 213 0.38 12.94 -23.42
C ILE A 213 -0.15 12.53 -24.79
N ASP A 214 0.24 13.26 -25.84
CA ASP A 214 -0.14 12.99 -27.24
C ASP A 214 -1.68 12.87 -27.44
N GLY A 215 -2.45 13.71 -26.75
CA GLY A 215 -3.91 13.69 -26.79
C GLY A 215 -4.57 12.65 -25.86
N ASP A 216 -3.78 11.79 -25.21
CA ASP A 216 -4.27 10.80 -24.27
C ASP A 216 -4.29 11.32 -22.84
N ARG A 217 -5.35 11.01 -22.08
CA ARG A 217 -5.61 11.46 -20.71
C ARG A 217 -6.06 10.31 -19.84
N ILE A 218 -5.94 10.48 -18.52
CA ILE A 218 -6.55 9.57 -17.54
C ILE A 218 -8.08 9.75 -17.61
N GLY A 219 -8.81 8.67 -17.90
CA GLY A 219 -10.26 8.68 -17.90
C GLY A 219 -10.84 8.88 -16.50
N ALA A 220 -12.09 9.32 -16.39
CA ALA A 220 -12.72 9.62 -15.10
C ALA A 220 -12.76 8.40 -14.15
N GLU A 221 -13.14 7.22 -14.64
CA GLU A 221 -13.14 5.99 -13.83
C GLU A 221 -11.71 5.52 -13.54
N GLU A 222 -10.80 5.58 -14.52
CA GLU A 222 -9.38 5.27 -14.29
C GLU A 222 -8.79 6.16 -13.19
N LEU A 223 -9.12 7.44 -13.18
CA LEU A 223 -8.66 8.39 -12.15
C LEU A 223 -9.17 8.01 -10.76
N VAL A 224 -10.43 7.62 -10.64
CA VAL A 224 -11.02 7.22 -9.36
C VAL A 224 -10.32 5.98 -8.80
N PHE A 225 -10.18 4.93 -9.60
CA PHE A 225 -9.53 3.69 -9.15
C PHE A 225 -8.03 3.91 -8.86
N LEU A 226 -7.32 4.59 -9.75
CA LEU A 226 -5.90 4.93 -9.57
C LEU A 226 -5.66 5.76 -8.31
N SER A 227 -6.53 6.74 -8.03
CA SER A 227 -6.43 7.58 -6.84
C SER A 227 -6.71 6.80 -5.55
N GLY A 228 -7.68 5.89 -5.56
CA GLY A 228 -7.95 4.97 -4.44
C GLY A 228 -6.78 4.03 -4.16
N GLU A 229 -6.18 3.48 -5.22
CA GLU A 229 -4.98 2.64 -5.12
C GLU A 229 -3.78 3.42 -4.55
N LEU A 230 -3.52 4.64 -5.06
CA LEU A 230 -2.44 5.50 -4.56
C LEU A 230 -2.62 5.88 -3.10
N ALA A 231 -3.85 6.21 -2.70
CA ALA A 231 -4.17 6.52 -1.31
C ALA A 231 -3.88 5.32 -0.40
N SER A 232 -4.37 4.14 -0.76
CA SER A 232 -4.17 2.91 0.01
C SER A 232 -2.69 2.51 0.08
N ALA A 233 -1.99 2.53 -1.05
CA ALA A 233 -0.56 2.21 -1.12
C ALA A 233 0.30 3.19 -0.28
N GLY A 234 -0.03 4.48 -0.31
CA GLY A 234 0.70 5.51 0.43
C GLY A 234 0.50 5.46 1.94
N VAL A 235 -0.69 5.08 2.40
CA VAL A 235 -1.02 5.03 3.83
C VAL A 235 -0.45 3.77 4.49
N ASP A 236 -0.82 2.59 4.02
CA ASP A 236 -0.52 1.33 4.73
C ASP A 236 0.98 1.00 4.75
N THR A 237 1.67 1.19 3.63
CA THR A 237 3.11 0.90 3.55
C THR A 237 3.93 1.87 4.39
N THR A 238 3.60 3.17 4.36
CA THR A 238 4.31 4.19 5.14
C THR A 238 4.11 3.96 6.63
N ARG A 239 2.89 3.72 7.07
CA ARG A 239 2.55 3.41 8.46
C ARG A 239 3.32 2.20 8.99
N ALA A 240 3.46 1.14 8.18
CA ALA A 240 4.17 -0.07 8.57
C ALA A 240 5.70 0.12 8.61
N GLN A 241 6.26 0.91 7.69
CA GLN A 241 7.71 1.09 7.58
C GLN A 241 8.30 2.03 8.64
N LEU A 242 7.58 3.07 9.06
CA LEU A 242 8.09 4.04 10.02
C LEU A 242 8.55 3.43 11.35
N PRO A 243 7.75 2.56 12.02
CA PRO A 243 8.21 1.90 13.24
C PRO A 243 9.39 0.95 13.02
N LEU A 244 9.45 0.29 11.87
CA LEU A 244 10.57 -0.61 11.53
C LEU A 244 11.86 0.17 11.34
N ILE A 245 11.80 1.32 10.67
CA ILE A 245 12.95 2.22 10.49
C ILE A 245 13.42 2.75 11.86
N LEU A 246 12.49 3.23 12.69
CA LEU A 246 12.84 3.69 14.03
C LEU A 246 13.51 2.59 14.87
N ASN A 247 12.93 1.36 14.84
CA ASN A 247 13.51 0.24 15.57
C ASN A 247 14.94 -0.08 15.11
N ALA A 248 15.17 -0.09 13.79
CA ALA A 248 16.51 -0.32 13.24
C ALA A 248 17.52 0.76 13.66
N PHE A 249 17.10 2.04 13.74
CA PHE A 249 17.93 3.11 14.26
C PHE A 249 18.27 2.94 15.74
N LEU A 250 17.27 2.59 16.56
CA LEU A 250 17.46 2.39 18.01
C LEU A 250 18.39 1.20 18.30
N GLU A 251 18.24 0.10 17.57
CA GLU A 251 19.14 -1.06 17.66
C GLU A 251 20.58 -0.69 17.27
N SER A 252 20.76 0.03 16.15
CA SER A 252 22.08 0.47 15.67
C SER A 252 22.75 1.45 16.62
N ALA A 253 21.98 2.29 17.31
CA ALA A 253 22.49 3.26 18.28
C ALA A 253 22.71 2.67 19.68
N GLY A 254 22.41 1.39 19.92
CA GLY A 254 22.49 0.75 21.23
C GLY A 254 21.49 1.29 22.26
N MET A 255 20.42 1.96 21.80
CA MET A 255 19.42 2.63 22.65
C MET A 255 18.22 1.75 23.02
N GLY A 256 18.30 0.43 22.76
CA GLY A 256 17.23 -0.51 23.06
C GLY A 256 16.17 -0.62 21.96
N GLN A 257 15.17 -1.48 22.19
CA GLN A 257 14.13 -1.76 21.20
C GLN A 257 12.92 -0.84 21.36
N ALA A 258 12.41 -0.30 20.25
CA ALA A 258 11.09 0.31 20.20
C ALA A 258 10.03 -0.77 20.42
N SER A 259 9.13 -0.61 21.39
CA SER A 259 8.02 -1.53 21.64
C SER A 259 6.70 -0.96 21.10
N CYS A 260 6.02 -1.70 20.22
CA CYS A 260 4.64 -1.40 19.87
C CYS A 260 3.69 -1.97 20.93
N ARG A 261 2.57 -1.30 21.21
CA ARG A 261 1.55 -1.83 22.12
C ARG A 261 1.04 -3.20 21.66
N PRO A 262 0.66 -4.11 22.58
CA PRO A 262 0.25 -5.48 22.24
C PRO A 262 -0.91 -5.59 21.23
N GLY A 263 -1.76 -4.57 21.11
CA GLY A 263 -2.87 -4.53 20.14
C GLY A 263 -2.45 -4.19 18.72
N THR A 264 -1.30 -3.55 18.52
CA THR A 264 -0.76 -3.15 17.21
C THR A 264 0.24 -4.16 16.65
N ARG A 265 0.60 -5.19 17.41
CA ARG A 265 1.57 -6.24 16.98
C ARG A 265 1.16 -7.00 15.70
N ARG A 266 -0.11 -6.96 15.30
CA ARG A 266 -0.54 -7.55 14.02
C ARG A 266 -0.10 -6.74 12.80
N ALA A 267 0.11 -5.44 12.93
CA ALA A 267 0.57 -4.58 11.82
C ALA A 267 2.11 -4.56 11.67
N CYS A 268 2.87 -4.89 12.73
CA CYS A 268 4.33 -4.90 12.70
C CYS A 268 4.95 -6.29 12.40
N ARG A 269 4.12 -7.31 12.19
CA ARG A 269 4.54 -8.65 11.76
C ARG A 269 3.81 -9.03 10.48
N GLY A 270 4.13 -8.35 9.40
CA GLY A 270 3.79 -8.70 8.04
C GLY A 270 5.05 -9.15 7.29
#